data_9a3f3ee65eaadeca5ed6dca3a7301f61
#
_entry.id   9a3f3ee65eaadeca5ed6dca3a7301f61
#
_cell.length_a   1.000
_cell.length_b   1.000
_cell.length_c   1.000
_cell.angle_alpha   90.00
_cell.angle_beta   90.00
_cell.angle_gamma   90.00
#
_symmetry.space_group_name_H-M   'P 1'
#
loop_
_entity.id
_entity.type
_entity.pdbx_description
1 polymer ?
#
loop_
_entity_poly.entity_id
_entity_poly.type
_entity_poly.pdbx_seq_one_letter_code
_entity_poly.pdbx_strand_id
1 'polypeptide(L)'
;MNVYSSLDGKHWKLEWDGASQDDWTYNADLEVEENAKVVPLSGVSARYLKLEVVKSIRNYFASHELPVFKKDGSKPFAVGSTNKNETVSEGDYTNMKNYLGTCFKDGSNFVDQIQKRSGDVNMNGIYDVYDYAFTMFKLDGGTKQTGKASGEAYLAADREEVKAGETFNMIVSAECAENINAFGQVLDYDPARMEFVSVSGNDSIAEMENLTIAKTYSDGTAYVNLAFANRGDKPLYSGSGELAVITMKALTDIRPAEEIVCDSVQLIGPEYDIAGENEVTAETKEAEEKKIDK
;
A
#
# COMPACT_ATOMS: atom_id res chain seq x y z
N MET A 1 -9.09 20.37 -23.63
CA MET A 1 -8.30 19.85 -22.49
C MET A 1 -9.20 18.92 -21.69
N ASN A 2 -8.71 17.75 -21.31
CA ASN A 2 -9.43 16.84 -20.42
C ASN A 2 -8.73 16.79 -19.07
N VAL A 3 -9.50 16.57 -18.00
CA VAL A 3 -8.97 16.39 -16.65
C VAL A 3 -9.30 14.98 -16.18
N TYR A 4 -8.29 14.27 -15.77
CA TYR A 4 -8.42 12.93 -15.21
C TYR A 4 -7.94 12.92 -13.77
N SER A 5 -8.53 12.07 -12.97
CA SER A 5 -8.08 11.74 -11.63
C SER A 5 -7.52 10.34 -11.55
N SER A 6 -6.60 10.14 -10.63
CA SER A 6 -6.08 8.81 -10.30
C SER A 6 -5.71 8.72 -8.82
N LEU A 7 -5.83 7.54 -8.26
CA LEU A 7 -5.39 7.24 -6.91
C LEU A 7 -3.98 6.65 -6.89
N ASP A 8 -3.61 5.92 -7.94
CA ASP A 8 -2.36 5.16 -8.04
C ASP A 8 -1.39 5.68 -9.12
N GLY A 9 -1.80 6.69 -9.90
CA GLY A 9 -1.04 7.19 -11.04
C GLY A 9 -1.03 6.27 -12.27
N LYS A 10 -1.67 5.12 -12.20
CA LYS A 10 -1.73 4.10 -13.27
C LYS A 10 -3.12 4.03 -13.91
N HIS A 11 -4.17 4.00 -13.09
CA HIS A 11 -5.55 3.95 -13.54
C HIS A 11 -6.16 5.34 -13.50
N TRP A 12 -6.68 5.81 -14.64
CA TRP A 12 -7.14 7.17 -14.82
C TRP A 12 -8.63 7.22 -15.13
N LYS A 13 -9.36 8.00 -14.37
CA LYS A 13 -10.79 8.27 -14.59
C LYS A 13 -10.94 9.67 -15.17
N LEU A 14 -11.69 9.80 -16.26
CA LEU A 14 -12.05 11.09 -16.81
C LEU A 14 -13.05 11.79 -15.87
N GLU A 15 -12.67 12.95 -15.34
CA GLU A 15 -13.50 13.74 -14.45
C GLU A 15 -14.13 14.95 -15.16
N TRP A 16 -13.46 15.47 -16.18
CA TRP A 16 -13.94 16.57 -16.95
C TRP A 16 -13.50 16.46 -18.41
N ASP A 17 -14.51 16.45 -19.31
CA ASP A 17 -14.31 16.46 -20.75
C ASP A 17 -14.43 17.89 -21.28
N GLY A 18 -13.32 18.59 -21.36
CA GLY A 18 -13.25 19.93 -21.90
C GLY A 18 -13.03 19.98 -23.40
N ALA A 19 -12.90 18.83 -24.07
CA ALA A 19 -12.80 18.77 -25.55
C ALA A 19 -14.15 19.12 -26.21
N SER A 20 -15.25 18.90 -25.50
CA SER A 20 -16.62 19.22 -25.92
C SER A 20 -17.08 20.61 -25.53
N GLN A 21 -16.25 21.39 -24.82
CA GLN A 21 -16.63 22.72 -24.32
C GLN A 21 -15.79 23.81 -24.98
N ASP A 22 -16.45 24.69 -25.71
CA ASP A 22 -15.82 25.81 -26.39
C ASP A 22 -15.64 27.07 -25.53
N ASP A 23 -16.22 27.10 -24.31
CA ASP A 23 -16.22 28.28 -23.48
C ASP A 23 -15.14 28.27 -22.39
N TRP A 24 -14.20 29.18 -22.52
CA TRP A 24 -13.31 29.60 -21.45
C TRP A 24 -13.97 30.78 -20.72
N THR A 25 -14.54 30.53 -19.57
CA THR A 25 -15.14 31.59 -18.76
C THR A 25 -14.16 32.08 -17.71
N TYR A 26 -14.03 33.39 -17.64
CA TYR A 26 -13.29 34.05 -16.57
C TYR A 26 -14.08 33.91 -15.25
N ASN A 27 -13.41 33.57 -14.18
CA ASN A 27 -13.98 33.54 -12.84
C ASN A 27 -13.42 34.71 -12.02
N ALA A 28 -14.21 35.76 -11.87
CA ALA A 28 -13.85 36.99 -11.15
C ALA A 28 -13.66 36.75 -9.63
N ASP A 29 -14.25 35.68 -9.07
CA ASP A 29 -14.19 35.38 -7.64
C ASP A 29 -12.81 34.89 -7.18
N LEU A 30 -11.94 34.54 -8.13
CA LEU A 30 -10.57 34.05 -7.83
C LEU A 30 -9.50 35.13 -7.96
N GLU A 31 -9.86 36.39 -8.24
CA GLU A 31 -8.92 37.52 -8.46
C GLU A 31 -7.74 37.16 -9.40
N VAL A 32 -7.96 36.27 -10.38
CA VAL A 32 -6.94 35.83 -11.32
C VAL A 32 -7.03 36.67 -12.58
N GLU A 33 -5.92 37.24 -12.97
CA GLU A 33 -5.84 37.97 -14.23
C GLU A 33 -6.13 37.07 -15.45
N GLU A 34 -6.67 37.66 -16.46
CA GLU A 34 -7.14 37.16 -17.74
C GLU A 34 -6.82 35.72 -18.16
N ASN A 35 -7.86 34.96 -18.53
CA ASN A 35 -7.79 33.59 -19.08
C ASN A 35 -7.65 32.42 -18.10
N ALA A 36 -8.14 32.57 -16.88
CA ALA A 36 -8.24 31.43 -15.97
C ALA A 36 -9.48 30.57 -16.29
N LYS A 37 -9.30 29.27 -16.43
CA LYS A 37 -10.38 28.30 -16.53
C LYS A 37 -10.55 27.58 -15.21
N VAL A 38 -11.72 27.69 -14.61
CA VAL A 38 -12.08 26.89 -13.46
C VAL A 38 -12.74 25.59 -13.92
N VAL A 39 -12.13 24.47 -13.56
CA VAL A 39 -12.69 23.16 -13.81
C VAL A 39 -13.30 22.63 -12.51
N PRO A 40 -14.64 22.51 -12.43
CA PRO A 40 -15.29 21.99 -11.23
C PRO A 40 -15.09 20.47 -11.15
N LEU A 41 -14.33 20.02 -10.15
CA LEU A 41 -14.10 18.61 -9.84
C LEU A 41 -14.94 18.21 -8.62
N SER A 42 -16.25 18.32 -8.72
CA SER A 42 -17.16 18.05 -7.61
C SER A 42 -17.14 16.58 -7.20
N GLY A 43 -16.86 16.31 -5.93
CA GLY A 43 -16.83 14.96 -5.36
C GLY A 43 -15.63 14.10 -5.80
N VAL A 44 -14.66 14.70 -6.49
CA VAL A 44 -13.42 14.00 -6.85
C VAL A 44 -12.49 13.94 -5.65
N SER A 45 -12.03 12.75 -5.37
CA SER A 45 -10.91 12.52 -4.48
C SER A 45 -9.80 11.86 -5.29
N ALA A 46 -8.64 12.46 -5.32
CA ALA A 46 -7.52 11.97 -6.12
C ALA A 46 -6.20 12.34 -5.45
N ARG A 47 -5.19 11.53 -5.71
CA ARG A 47 -3.81 11.87 -5.40
C ARG A 47 -3.11 12.52 -6.60
N TYR A 48 -3.53 12.12 -7.79
CA TYR A 48 -2.97 12.61 -9.04
C TYR A 48 -4.06 13.19 -9.91
N LEU A 49 -3.76 14.34 -10.48
CA LEU A 49 -4.55 14.94 -11.54
C LEU A 49 -3.70 14.97 -12.81
N LYS A 50 -4.27 14.48 -13.91
CA LYS A 50 -3.65 14.57 -15.24
C LYS A 50 -4.45 15.54 -16.10
N LEU A 51 -3.76 16.52 -16.65
CA LEU A 51 -4.32 17.38 -17.68
C LEU A 51 -3.83 16.88 -19.04
N GLU A 52 -4.78 16.57 -19.91
CA GLU A 52 -4.51 16.15 -21.26
C GLU A 52 -4.92 17.24 -22.24
N VAL A 53 -3.95 17.77 -22.98
CA VAL A 53 -4.21 18.76 -24.01
C VAL A 53 -4.61 18.04 -25.30
N VAL A 54 -5.92 17.94 -25.56
CA VAL A 54 -6.45 17.23 -26.73
C VAL A 54 -6.25 18.01 -28.01
N LYS A 55 -6.32 19.35 -27.94
CA LYS A 55 -6.13 20.24 -29.08
C LYS A 55 -5.54 21.57 -28.63
N SER A 56 -4.55 22.04 -29.36
CA SER A 56 -3.95 23.36 -29.18
C SER A 56 -4.01 24.15 -30.48
N ILE A 57 -4.29 25.45 -30.39
CA ILE A 57 -4.42 26.31 -31.56
C ILE A 57 -3.07 26.58 -32.23
N ARG A 58 -1.97 26.50 -31.49
CA ARG A 58 -0.62 26.85 -31.95
C ARG A 58 0.43 25.78 -31.63
N ASN A 59 0.01 24.54 -31.44
CA ASN A 59 0.87 23.39 -31.08
C ASN A 59 1.69 23.57 -29.79
N TYR A 60 1.30 24.47 -28.90
CA TYR A 60 1.86 24.58 -27.58
C TYR A 60 0.80 24.84 -26.52
N PHE A 61 1.05 24.42 -25.33
CA PHE A 61 0.28 24.71 -24.13
C PHE A 61 1.22 25.41 -23.13
N ALA A 62 0.76 26.51 -22.55
CA ALA A 62 1.45 27.20 -21.50
C ALA A 62 0.48 27.39 -20.33
N SER A 63 0.94 27.16 -19.11
CA SER A 63 0.23 27.44 -17.90
C SER A 63 1.19 28.12 -16.92
N HIS A 64 0.75 29.21 -16.29
CA HIS A 64 1.53 29.87 -15.26
C HIS A 64 1.37 29.13 -13.91
N GLU A 65 0.14 28.71 -13.61
CA GLU A 65 -0.18 27.97 -12.38
C GLU A 65 -1.32 27.00 -12.63
N LEU A 66 -1.33 25.91 -11.85
CA LEU A 66 -2.41 24.94 -11.81
C LEU A 66 -2.83 24.73 -10.34
N PRO A 67 -3.44 25.75 -9.70
CA PRO A 67 -3.87 25.62 -8.33
C PRO A 67 -5.05 24.65 -8.21
N VAL A 68 -5.01 23.81 -7.19
CA VAL A 68 -6.10 22.91 -6.84
C VAL A 68 -6.70 23.35 -5.52
N PHE A 69 -7.99 23.64 -5.52
CA PHE A 69 -8.70 24.08 -4.33
C PHE A 69 -9.72 23.06 -3.89
N LYS A 70 -9.92 22.95 -2.58
CA LYS A 70 -11.14 22.36 -2.04
C LYS A 70 -12.30 23.36 -2.19
N LYS A 71 -13.51 22.82 -2.27
CA LYS A 71 -14.73 23.63 -2.42
C LYS A 71 -14.95 24.63 -1.26
N ASP A 72 -14.45 24.33 -0.07
CA ASP A 72 -14.57 25.16 1.13
C ASP A 72 -13.34 26.04 1.38
N GLY A 73 -12.35 26.03 0.47
CA GLY A 73 -11.10 26.76 0.64
C GLY A 73 -10.16 26.17 1.70
N SER A 74 -10.54 25.05 2.33
CA SER A 74 -9.72 24.43 3.36
C SER A 74 -8.50 23.73 2.75
N LYS A 75 -7.43 23.63 3.54
CA LYS A 75 -6.25 22.87 3.15
C LYS A 75 -6.56 21.38 3.07
N PRO A 76 -5.88 20.63 2.18
CA PRO A 76 -5.97 19.18 2.16
C PRO A 76 -5.50 18.59 3.47
N PHE A 77 -6.06 17.45 3.87
CA PHE A 77 -5.56 16.70 5.02
C PHE A 77 -4.13 16.23 4.77
N ALA A 78 -3.35 16.13 5.83
CA ALA A 78 -2.03 15.54 5.72
C ALA A 78 -2.13 14.07 5.28
N VAL A 79 -1.28 13.66 4.36
CA VAL A 79 -1.15 12.25 4.00
C VAL A 79 -0.68 11.47 5.24
N GLY A 80 -1.35 10.37 5.56
CA GLY A 80 -1.17 9.62 6.79
C GLY A 80 -2.07 10.08 7.95
N SER A 81 -2.81 11.19 7.81
CA SER A 81 -3.77 11.63 8.82
C SER A 81 -5.11 10.92 8.67
N THR A 82 -5.41 10.02 9.59
CA THR A 82 -6.71 9.34 9.70
C THR A 82 -7.75 10.16 10.44
N ASN A 83 -7.32 11.22 11.14
CA ASN A 83 -8.17 12.14 11.91
C ASN A 83 -8.65 13.34 11.11
N LYS A 84 -8.33 13.44 9.82
CA LYS A 84 -8.71 14.53 8.90
C LYS A 84 -8.17 15.91 9.33
N ASN A 85 -6.99 15.95 9.87
CA ASN A 85 -6.32 17.20 10.20
C ASN A 85 -5.08 17.43 9.31
N GLU A 86 -4.45 18.61 9.46
CA GLU A 86 -3.31 19.04 8.64
C GLU A 86 -1.98 18.39 9.08
N THR A 87 -1.99 17.58 10.14
CA THR A 87 -0.80 16.98 10.73
C THR A 87 -1.06 15.52 11.08
N VAL A 88 -0.04 14.69 10.98
CA VAL A 88 -0.06 13.33 11.54
C VAL A 88 0.25 13.40 13.03
N SER A 89 -0.50 12.66 13.83
CA SER A 89 -0.47 12.67 15.30
C SER A 89 -0.51 11.25 15.90
N GLU A 90 -0.31 11.13 17.20
CA GLU A 90 -0.48 9.85 17.91
C GLU A 90 -1.89 9.24 17.75
N GLY A 91 -2.90 10.07 17.55
CA GLY A 91 -4.26 9.60 17.26
C GLY A 91 -4.34 8.90 15.89
N ASP A 92 -3.60 9.39 14.89
CA ASP A 92 -3.52 8.76 13.57
C ASP A 92 -2.79 7.43 13.63
N TYR A 93 -1.69 7.37 14.38
CA TYR A 93 -0.99 6.13 14.66
C TYR A 93 -1.89 5.08 15.32
N THR A 94 -2.65 5.47 16.35
CA THR A 94 -3.58 4.56 17.03
C THR A 94 -4.67 4.07 16.07
N ASN A 95 -5.21 4.97 15.27
CA ASN A 95 -6.21 4.62 14.26
C ASN A 95 -5.62 3.69 13.20
N MET A 96 -4.42 3.97 12.71
CA MET A 96 -3.75 3.14 11.72
C MET A 96 -3.56 1.71 12.24
N LYS A 97 -3.09 1.56 13.48
CA LYS A 97 -2.95 0.25 14.12
C LYS A 97 -4.29 -0.51 14.20
N ASN A 98 -5.39 0.19 14.49
CA ASN A 98 -6.73 -0.41 14.54
C ASN A 98 -7.28 -0.75 13.15
N TYR A 99 -6.83 -0.05 12.10
CA TYR A 99 -7.31 -0.22 10.73
C TYR A 99 -6.43 -1.12 9.88
N LEU A 100 -5.25 -1.52 10.37
CA LEU A 100 -4.40 -2.47 9.66
C LEU A 100 -5.20 -3.70 9.19
N GLY A 101 -4.94 -4.10 7.96
CA GLY A 101 -5.68 -5.17 7.31
C GLY A 101 -7.11 -4.79 6.88
N THR A 102 -7.53 -3.52 7.00
CA THR A 102 -8.81 -3.12 6.44
C THR A 102 -8.66 -2.94 4.94
N CYS A 103 -9.44 -3.69 4.17
CA CYS A 103 -9.49 -3.58 2.73
C CYS A 103 -10.58 -2.61 2.29
N PHE A 104 -10.24 -1.70 1.39
CA PHE A 104 -11.19 -0.76 0.79
C PHE A 104 -11.83 -1.30 -0.49
N LYS A 105 -11.30 -2.39 -1.04
CA LYS A 105 -11.82 -2.99 -2.27
C LYS A 105 -13.26 -3.45 -2.11
N ASP A 106 -13.63 -3.86 -0.90
CA ASP A 106 -14.97 -4.40 -0.64
C ASP A 106 -16.03 -3.37 -0.24
N GLY A 107 -15.64 -2.09 -0.14
CA GLY A 107 -16.57 -0.99 0.17
C GLY A 107 -17.22 -1.03 1.56
N SER A 108 -17.00 -2.11 2.31
CA SER A 108 -17.57 -2.29 3.65
C SER A 108 -16.70 -1.63 4.71
N ASN A 109 -17.27 -0.96 5.67
CA ASN A 109 -16.70 -0.57 6.96
C ASN A 109 -15.91 0.73 7.09
N PHE A 110 -15.79 1.59 6.07
CA PHE A 110 -15.31 2.94 6.32
C PHE A 110 -16.43 3.95 6.35
N VAL A 111 -16.59 4.58 7.48
CA VAL A 111 -17.57 5.65 7.70
C VAL A 111 -17.25 6.88 6.84
N ASP A 112 -15.99 7.00 6.36
CA ASP A 112 -15.56 8.17 5.65
C ASP A 112 -14.48 7.86 4.58
N GLN A 113 -14.82 8.17 3.34
CA GLN A 113 -13.93 8.00 2.17
C GLN A 113 -12.65 8.83 2.28
N ILE A 114 -12.66 9.93 3.03
CA ILE A 114 -11.51 10.80 3.21
C ILE A 114 -10.50 10.19 4.17
N GLN A 115 -10.97 9.58 5.26
CA GLN A 115 -10.08 8.85 6.19
C GLN A 115 -9.37 7.71 5.50
N LYS A 116 -10.09 6.94 4.67
CA LYS A 116 -9.51 5.88 3.86
C LYS A 116 -8.31 6.35 3.06
N ARG A 117 -8.48 7.47 2.38
CA ARG A 117 -7.52 7.96 1.38
C ARG A 117 -6.34 8.68 1.97
N SER A 118 -6.50 9.31 3.11
CA SER A 118 -5.37 9.94 3.79
C SER A 118 -4.50 8.93 4.54
N GLY A 119 -5.07 7.81 4.94
CA GLY A 119 -4.36 6.72 5.61
C GLY A 119 -3.76 5.69 4.67
N ASP A 120 -4.43 5.38 3.56
CA ASP A 120 -3.91 4.54 2.47
C ASP A 120 -2.94 5.38 1.63
N VAL A 121 -1.69 5.37 2.03
CA VAL A 121 -0.67 6.30 1.55
C VAL A 121 -0.20 5.96 0.13
N ASN A 122 -0.02 4.67 -0.16
CA ASN A 122 0.35 4.18 -1.48
C ASN A 122 -0.86 3.95 -2.39
N MET A 123 -2.07 4.05 -1.83
CA MET A 123 -3.36 3.93 -2.52
C MET A 123 -3.58 2.59 -3.23
N ASN A 124 -3.09 1.52 -2.62
CA ASN A 124 -3.32 0.16 -3.09
C ASN A 124 -4.70 -0.39 -2.68
N GLY A 125 -5.44 0.34 -1.83
CA GLY A 125 -6.77 0.00 -1.37
C GLY A 125 -6.80 -0.88 -0.13
N ILE A 126 -5.70 -1.00 0.57
CA ILE A 126 -5.56 -1.76 1.82
C ILE A 126 -4.74 -0.91 2.78
N TYR A 127 -5.06 -0.94 4.07
CA TYR A 127 -4.12 -0.48 5.09
C TYR A 127 -3.14 -1.61 5.39
N ASP A 128 -1.90 -1.44 4.97
CA ASP A 128 -0.84 -2.41 5.14
C ASP A 128 0.36 -1.84 5.92
N VAL A 129 1.43 -2.60 5.94
CA VAL A 129 2.66 -2.23 6.64
C VAL A 129 3.27 -0.93 6.10
N TYR A 130 3.09 -0.64 4.83
CA TYR A 130 3.60 0.58 4.20
C TYR A 130 2.97 1.84 4.80
N ASP A 131 1.64 1.83 4.93
CA ASP A 131 0.89 2.94 5.52
C ASP A 131 1.26 3.16 6.99
N TYR A 132 1.43 2.06 7.71
CA TYR A 132 1.86 2.09 9.10
C TYR A 132 3.27 2.68 9.24
N ALA A 133 4.24 2.21 8.45
CA ALA A 133 5.61 2.71 8.46
C ALA A 133 5.67 4.21 8.11
N PHE A 134 4.85 4.65 7.15
CA PHE A 134 4.74 6.07 6.83
C PHE A 134 4.18 6.90 7.98
N THR A 135 3.13 6.42 8.63
CA THR A 135 2.54 7.12 9.78
C THR A 135 3.56 7.26 10.89
N MET A 136 4.33 6.20 11.17
CA MET A 136 5.43 6.22 12.14
C MET A 136 6.53 7.21 11.75
N PHE A 137 6.93 7.22 10.48
CA PHE A 137 7.91 8.18 9.96
C PHE A 137 7.44 9.63 10.14
N LYS A 138 6.17 9.91 9.94
CA LYS A 138 5.62 11.27 10.09
C LYS A 138 5.49 11.72 11.55
N LEU A 139 5.32 10.79 12.49
CA LEU A 139 5.20 11.14 13.89
C LEU A 139 6.48 11.71 14.49
N ASP A 140 7.60 11.04 14.31
CA ASP A 140 8.88 11.45 14.91
C ASP A 140 10.06 11.09 14.00
N GLY A 141 9.80 10.87 12.72
CA GLY A 141 10.72 10.20 11.86
C GLY A 141 10.82 8.70 12.16
N GLY A 142 9.87 8.15 12.93
CA GLY A 142 9.76 6.73 13.30
C GLY A 142 10.96 6.15 14.05
N THR A 143 12.11 6.24 13.45
CA THR A 143 13.43 5.88 13.99
C THR A 143 14.40 7.07 13.80
N LYS A 144 15.43 7.12 14.59
CA LYS A 144 16.56 8.06 14.41
C LYS A 144 17.63 7.50 13.46
N GLN A 145 17.50 6.26 13.08
CA GLN A 145 18.41 5.63 12.14
C GLN A 145 18.13 6.14 10.72
N THR A 146 19.16 6.19 9.91
CA THR A 146 19.11 6.65 8.52
C THR A 146 19.66 5.56 7.61
N GLY A 147 19.35 5.64 6.35
CA GLY A 147 19.78 4.72 5.33
C GLY A 147 18.59 4.28 4.46
N LYS A 148 18.91 3.79 3.28
CA LYS A 148 17.90 3.26 2.39
C LYS A 148 17.77 1.76 2.55
N ALA A 149 16.56 1.26 2.41
CA ALA A 149 16.34 -0.16 2.29
C ALA A 149 16.99 -0.71 1.02
N SER A 150 17.53 -1.90 1.09
CA SER A 150 17.96 -2.67 -0.07
C SER A 150 17.75 -4.15 0.16
N GLY A 151 17.91 -4.95 -0.89
CA GLY A 151 17.74 -6.40 -0.85
C GLY A 151 16.45 -6.85 -1.53
N GLU A 152 16.26 -8.15 -1.54
CA GLU A 152 15.11 -8.82 -2.12
C GLU A 152 14.36 -9.60 -1.05
N ALA A 153 13.06 -9.84 -1.26
CA ALA A 153 12.24 -10.64 -0.37
C ALA A 153 11.43 -11.65 -1.15
N TYR A 154 11.22 -12.81 -0.54
CA TYR A 154 10.60 -13.97 -1.16
C TYR A 154 9.54 -14.57 -0.26
N LEU A 155 8.53 -15.17 -0.88
CA LEU A 155 7.55 -16.01 -0.22
C LEU A 155 7.61 -17.41 -0.80
N ALA A 156 7.77 -18.42 0.05
CA ALA A 156 7.81 -19.80 -0.37
C ALA A 156 6.97 -20.69 0.55
N ALA A 157 6.33 -21.72 -0.03
CA ALA A 157 5.69 -22.77 0.75
C ALA A 157 6.74 -23.81 1.20
N ASP A 158 6.58 -24.38 2.41
CA ASP A 158 7.47 -25.42 2.93
C ASP A 158 7.27 -26.79 2.26
N ARG A 159 6.19 -26.97 1.48
CA ARG A 159 5.89 -28.19 0.74
C ARG A 159 5.06 -27.92 -0.52
N GLU A 160 5.22 -28.76 -1.52
CA GLU A 160 4.54 -28.64 -2.82
C GLU A 160 3.06 -29.03 -2.75
N GLU A 161 2.74 -30.12 -2.02
CA GLU A 161 1.39 -30.65 -1.85
C GLU A 161 1.05 -30.82 -0.38
N VAL A 162 -0.16 -30.46 0.01
CA VAL A 162 -0.69 -30.56 1.36
C VAL A 162 -2.03 -31.27 1.33
N LYS A 163 -2.21 -32.28 2.18
CA LYS A 163 -3.46 -33.01 2.30
C LYS A 163 -4.45 -32.31 3.23
N ALA A 164 -5.72 -32.54 2.99
CA ALA A 164 -6.78 -32.05 3.85
C ALA A 164 -6.54 -32.39 5.33
N GLY A 165 -6.63 -31.39 6.18
CA GLY A 165 -6.40 -31.48 7.62
C GLY A 165 -4.96 -31.24 8.06
N GLU A 166 -3.99 -31.21 7.16
CA GLU A 166 -2.57 -30.92 7.48
C GLU A 166 -2.33 -29.42 7.58
N THR A 167 -1.31 -29.04 8.36
CA THR A 167 -0.76 -27.69 8.39
C THR A 167 0.45 -27.58 7.49
N PHE A 168 0.68 -26.38 6.95
CA PHE A 168 1.85 -26.03 6.15
C PHE A 168 2.28 -24.60 6.48
N ASN A 169 3.48 -24.24 6.05
CA ASN A 169 4.02 -22.91 6.29
C ASN A 169 4.28 -22.18 4.97
N MET A 170 3.92 -20.91 4.97
CA MET A 170 4.41 -19.94 4.00
C MET A 170 5.54 -19.16 4.67
N ILE A 171 6.72 -19.22 4.11
CA ILE A 171 7.95 -18.68 4.68
C ILE A 171 8.30 -17.40 3.93
N VAL A 172 8.43 -16.31 4.67
CA VAL A 172 8.95 -15.04 4.17
C VAL A 172 10.44 -14.97 4.46
N SER A 173 11.23 -14.81 3.42
CA SER A 173 12.69 -14.71 3.51
C SER A 173 13.18 -13.43 2.85
N ALA A 174 14.32 -12.93 3.28
CA ALA A 174 15.03 -11.84 2.64
C ALA A 174 16.42 -12.31 2.17
N GLU A 175 16.92 -11.68 1.10
CA GLU A 175 18.27 -11.85 0.60
C GLU A 175 18.97 -10.51 0.45
N CYS A 176 20.20 -10.42 1.00
CA CYS A 176 21.01 -9.20 0.99
C CYS A 176 20.26 -7.95 1.47
N ALA A 177 19.34 -8.14 2.42
CA ALA A 177 18.57 -7.02 2.96
C ALA A 177 19.44 -6.11 3.82
N GLU A 178 19.26 -4.80 3.68
CA GLU A 178 19.93 -3.79 4.50
C GLU A 178 18.95 -2.70 4.93
N ASN A 179 19.10 -2.24 6.17
CA ASN A 179 18.36 -1.12 6.73
C ASN A 179 16.83 -1.30 6.73
N ILE A 180 16.34 -2.48 7.04
CA ILE A 180 14.91 -2.76 7.04
C ILE A 180 14.29 -2.35 8.37
N ASN A 181 13.36 -1.41 8.31
CA ASN A 181 12.59 -0.90 9.44
C ASN A 181 11.19 -1.54 9.58
N ALA A 182 10.64 -1.99 8.45
CA ALA A 182 9.38 -2.70 8.41
C ALA A 182 9.33 -3.62 7.18
N PHE A 183 8.54 -4.67 7.25
CA PHE A 183 8.25 -5.50 6.09
C PHE A 183 6.87 -6.12 6.19
N GLY A 184 6.29 -6.43 5.05
CA GLY A 184 4.99 -7.07 4.99
C GLY A 184 4.51 -7.36 3.58
N GLN A 185 3.35 -7.98 3.53
CA GLN A 185 2.67 -8.35 2.28
C GLN A 185 1.23 -8.72 2.53
N VAL A 186 0.43 -8.76 1.50
CA VAL A 186 -0.93 -9.29 1.53
C VAL A 186 -0.96 -10.61 0.75
N LEU A 187 -1.49 -11.65 1.41
CA LEU A 187 -1.71 -12.96 0.81
C LEU A 187 -3.21 -13.19 0.70
N ASP A 188 -3.71 -13.31 -0.50
CA ASP A 188 -5.11 -13.68 -0.77
C ASP A 188 -5.24 -15.20 -0.92
N TYR A 189 -6.30 -15.76 -0.36
CA TYR A 189 -6.56 -17.20 -0.42
C TYR A 189 -8.06 -17.53 -0.34
N ASP A 190 -8.44 -18.75 -0.78
CA ASP A 190 -9.80 -19.25 -0.68
C ASP A 190 -10.05 -19.87 0.73
N PRO A 191 -10.91 -19.26 1.57
CA PRO A 191 -11.22 -19.78 2.90
C PRO A 191 -12.00 -21.09 2.91
N ALA A 192 -12.54 -21.52 1.78
CA ALA A 192 -13.13 -22.86 1.66
C ALA A 192 -12.06 -23.96 1.52
N ARG A 193 -10.85 -23.61 1.13
CA ARG A 193 -9.75 -24.54 0.86
C ARG A 193 -8.67 -24.54 1.93
N MET A 194 -8.47 -23.42 2.61
CA MET A 194 -7.48 -23.30 3.68
C MET A 194 -7.88 -22.26 4.72
N GLU A 195 -7.27 -22.33 5.90
CA GLU A 195 -7.49 -21.37 6.99
C GLU A 195 -6.15 -20.88 7.56
N PHE A 196 -6.10 -19.59 7.92
CA PHE A 196 -4.97 -19.02 8.65
C PHE A 196 -4.95 -19.54 10.08
N VAL A 197 -3.77 -19.93 10.56
CA VAL A 197 -3.59 -20.45 11.93
C VAL A 197 -2.81 -19.46 12.78
N SER A 198 -1.62 -19.06 12.34
CA SER A 198 -0.75 -18.16 13.11
C SER A 198 0.36 -17.56 12.24
N VAL A 199 1.04 -16.56 12.81
CA VAL A 199 2.27 -16.02 12.26
C VAL A 199 3.30 -15.87 13.38
N SER A 200 4.55 -16.16 13.09
CA SER A 200 5.68 -15.93 13.98
C SER A 200 6.81 -15.23 13.23
N GLY A 201 7.45 -14.26 13.88
CA GLY A 201 8.70 -13.67 13.40
C GLY A 201 9.90 -14.48 13.86
N ASN A 202 10.98 -14.41 13.08
CA ASN A 202 12.29 -14.99 13.47
C ASN A 202 12.95 -14.14 14.56
N ASP A 203 13.89 -14.73 15.31
CA ASP A 203 14.64 -14.02 16.36
C ASP A 203 15.40 -12.78 15.85
N SER A 204 15.79 -12.78 14.57
CA SER A 204 16.47 -11.64 13.94
C SER A 204 15.61 -10.37 13.83
N ILE A 205 14.29 -10.51 13.93
CA ILE A 205 13.30 -9.41 13.90
C ILE A 205 12.48 -9.32 15.20
N ALA A 206 12.97 -9.89 16.30
CA ALA A 206 12.26 -9.96 17.58
C ALA A 206 11.87 -8.59 18.16
N GLU A 207 12.56 -7.52 17.75
CA GLU A 207 12.25 -6.16 18.17
C GLU A 207 11.12 -5.49 17.37
N MET A 208 10.72 -6.07 16.23
CA MET A 208 9.60 -5.56 15.43
C MET A 208 8.26 -5.97 16.04
N GLU A 209 7.33 -5.04 16.06
CA GLU A 209 5.94 -5.35 16.41
C GLU A 209 5.31 -6.22 15.32
N ASN A 210 4.68 -7.33 15.71
CA ASN A 210 3.83 -8.11 14.83
C ASN A 210 2.43 -7.51 14.77
N LEU A 211 2.08 -6.96 13.62
CA LEU A 211 0.82 -6.29 13.34
C LEU A 211 -0.07 -7.09 12.37
N THR A 212 0.30 -8.34 12.13
CA THR A 212 -0.38 -9.22 11.17
C THR A 212 -1.84 -9.45 11.53
N ILE A 213 -2.69 -9.42 10.53
CA ILE A 213 -4.13 -9.66 10.68
C ILE A 213 -4.65 -10.53 9.53
N ALA A 214 -5.58 -11.42 9.83
CA ALA A 214 -6.30 -12.20 8.83
C ALA A 214 -7.78 -11.81 8.83
N LYS A 215 -8.35 -11.60 7.65
CA LYS A 215 -9.77 -11.23 7.44
C LYS A 215 -10.34 -11.87 6.19
N THR A 216 -11.65 -11.75 6.03
CA THR A 216 -12.37 -12.16 4.82
C THR A 216 -12.98 -10.94 4.16
N TYR A 217 -12.87 -10.84 2.84
CA TYR A 217 -13.53 -9.82 2.03
C TYR A 217 -15.06 -10.09 1.94
N SER A 218 -15.80 -9.11 1.48
CA SER A 218 -17.25 -9.24 1.27
C SER A 218 -17.61 -10.20 0.15
N ASP A 219 -16.72 -10.45 -0.79
CA ASP A 219 -16.88 -11.44 -1.86
C ASP A 219 -16.62 -12.89 -1.42
N GLY A 220 -16.17 -13.06 -0.18
CA GLY A 220 -15.89 -14.36 0.41
C GLY A 220 -14.43 -14.81 0.31
N THR A 221 -13.57 -14.12 -0.43
CA THR A 221 -12.12 -14.36 -0.44
C THR A 221 -11.52 -13.96 0.91
N ALA A 222 -10.52 -14.68 1.39
CA ALA A 222 -9.80 -14.33 2.61
C ALA A 222 -8.39 -13.83 2.32
N TYR A 223 -7.84 -13.07 3.26
CA TYR A 223 -6.47 -12.60 3.17
C TYR A 223 -5.76 -12.59 4.52
N VAL A 224 -4.43 -12.70 4.46
CA VAL A 224 -3.51 -12.38 5.56
C VAL A 224 -2.76 -11.12 5.17
N ASN A 225 -2.91 -10.06 5.94
CA ASN A 225 -2.05 -8.88 5.84
C ASN A 225 -0.90 -9.07 6.84
N LEU A 226 0.23 -9.60 6.34
CA LEU A 226 1.45 -9.75 7.12
C LEU A 226 2.08 -8.37 7.32
N ALA A 227 2.37 -8.02 8.56
CA ALA A 227 3.00 -6.76 8.87
C ALA A 227 3.89 -6.86 10.11
N PHE A 228 5.17 -6.55 9.93
CA PHE A 228 6.15 -6.38 11.01
C PHE A 228 6.81 -5.02 10.87
N ALA A 229 6.88 -4.25 11.95
CA ALA A 229 7.47 -2.92 11.93
C ALA A 229 8.13 -2.56 13.25
N ASN A 230 9.25 -1.85 13.17
CA ASN A 230 9.85 -1.22 14.34
C ASN A 230 9.01 -0.04 14.81
N ARG A 231 8.87 0.08 16.11
CA ARG A 231 8.35 1.27 16.74
C ARG A 231 9.45 2.01 17.49
N GLY A 232 9.67 3.27 17.13
CA GLY A 232 10.71 4.10 17.73
C GLY A 232 12.11 3.71 17.23
N ASP A 233 13.12 4.05 18.03
CA ASP A 233 14.53 3.87 17.67
C ASP A 233 15.02 2.44 17.98
N LYS A 234 14.61 1.50 17.15
CA LYS A 234 14.98 0.09 17.23
C LYS A 234 16.05 -0.27 16.21
N PRO A 235 16.85 -1.33 16.45
CA PRO A 235 17.78 -1.82 15.44
C PRO A 235 17.09 -2.16 14.12
N LEU A 236 17.66 -1.72 13.01
CA LEU A 236 17.22 -2.11 11.69
C LEU A 236 17.69 -3.52 11.39
N TYR A 237 16.85 -4.30 10.69
CA TYR A 237 17.29 -5.60 10.21
C TYR A 237 18.21 -5.44 9.00
N SER A 238 19.30 -6.22 8.99
CA SER A 238 20.16 -6.40 7.83
C SER A 238 20.64 -7.85 7.82
N GLY A 239 20.55 -8.50 6.66
CA GLY A 239 20.99 -9.89 6.51
C GLY A 239 20.23 -10.65 5.44
N SER A 240 20.43 -11.96 5.42
CA SER A 240 19.69 -12.91 4.58
C SER A 240 19.14 -14.03 5.46
N GLY A 241 17.96 -14.52 5.11
CA GLY A 241 17.33 -15.65 5.80
C GLY A 241 15.83 -15.44 6.04
N GLU A 242 15.27 -16.36 6.79
CA GLU A 242 13.84 -16.33 7.12
C GLU A 242 13.53 -15.15 8.05
N LEU A 243 12.50 -14.37 7.70
CA LEU A 243 11.97 -13.27 8.49
C LEU A 243 10.76 -13.70 9.30
N ALA A 244 9.80 -14.35 8.64
CA ALA A 244 8.56 -14.76 9.27
C ALA A 244 8.01 -16.04 8.68
N VAL A 245 7.21 -16.75 9.48
CA VAL A 245 6.52 -17.98 9.08
C VAL A 245 5.03 -17.78 9.31
N ILE A 246 4.24 -17.95 8.26
CA ILE A 246 2.78 -17.94 8.29
C ILE A 246 2.34 -19.40 8.28
N THR A 247 1.71 -19.87 9.35
CA THR A 247 1.14 -21.21 9.41
C THR A 247 -0.30 -21.18 8.93
N MET A 248 -0.58 -22.05 7.96
CA MET A 248 -1.89 -22.28 7.39
C MET A 248 -2.33 -23.73 7.61
N LYS A 249 -3.61 -24.01 7.50
CA LYS A 249 -4.14 -25.37 7.51
C LYS A 249 -4.97 -25.62 6.26
N ALA A 250 -4.70 -26.72 5.59
CA ALA A 250 -5.45 -27.16 4.43
C ALA A 250 -6.79 -27.78 4.87
N LEU A 251 -7.89 -27.33 4.28
CA LEU A 251 -9.23 -27.88 4.46
C LEU A 251 -9.58 -28.91 3.36
N THR A 252 -8.88 -28.82 2.23
CA THR A 252 -8.92 -29.75 1.10
C THR A 252 -7.51 -30.07 0.67
N ASP A 253 -7.31 -31.03 -0.23
CA ASP A 253 -5.99 -31.22 -0.87
C ASP A 253 -5.66 -30.00 -1.72
N ILE A 254 -4.47 -29.42 -1.50
CA ILE A 254 -4.04 -28.16 -2.13
C ILE A 254 -2.58 -28.21 -2.59
N ARG A 255 -2.25 -27.28 -3.47
CA ARG A 255 -0.87 -26.88 -3.82
C ARG A 255 -0.70 -25.40 -3.44
N PRO A 256 -0.09 -25.09 -2.28
CA PRO A 256 -0.05 -23.74 -1.74
C PRO A 256 0.48 -22.68 -2.73
N ALA A 257 1.54 -23.00 -3.48
CA ALA A 257 2.14 -22.10 -4.45
C ALA A 257 1.23 -21.76 -5.65
N GLU A 258 0.20 -22.58 -5.93
CA GLU A 258 -0.74 -22.34 -7.02
C GLU A 258 -2.03 -21.64 -6.55
N GLU A 259 -2.28 -21.63 -5.23
CA GLU A 259 -3.56 -21.21 -4.67
C GLU A 259 -3.49 -19.98 -3.76
N ILE A 260 -2.29 -19.60 -3.32
CA ILE A 260 -2.06 -18.37 -2.57
C ILE A 260 -1.53 -17.30 -3.52
N VAL A 261 -2.27 -16.20 -3.60
CA VAL A 261 -1.86 -15.03 -4.39
C VAL A 261 -1.22 -14.00 -3.49
N CYS A 262 -0.04 -13.56 -3.87
CA CYS A 262 0.71 -12.53 -3.17
C CYS A 262 1.13 -11.45 -4.16
N ASP A 263 0.81 -10.19 -3.87
CA ASP A 263 1.16 -9.08 -4.77
C ASP A 263 2.67 -8.80 -4.75
N SER A 264 3.25 -8.58 -3.57
CA SER A 264 4.70 -8.40 -3.39
C SER A 264 5.05 -8.35 -1.90
N VAL A 265 6.27 -8.75 -1.55
CA VAL A 265 6.84 -8.48 -0.23
C VAL A 265 7.53 -7.14 -0.26
N GLN A 266 7.13 -6.24 0.61
CA GLN A 266 7.73 -4.92 0.74
C GLN A 266 8.76 -4.92 1.86
N LEU A 267 9.99 -4.48 1.58
CA LEU A 267 11.02 -4.18 2.55
C LEU A 267 11.11 -2.65 2.67
N ILE A 268 10.83 -2.10 3.84
CA ILE A 268 10.69 -0.65 4.04
C ILE A 268 11.81 -0.14 4.93
N GLY A 269 12.54 0.86 4.44
CA GLY A 269 13.63 1.51 5.14
C GLY A 269 13.16 2.55 6.18
N PRO A 270 14.13 3.08 6.97
CA PRO A 270 13.85 4.10 7.97
C PRO A 270 13.46 5.45 7.36
N GLU A 271 13.82 5.71 6.11
CA GLU A 271 13.47 6.93 5.37
C GLU A 271 12.21 6.73 4.51
N TYR A 272 11.49 5.64 4.73
CA TYR A 272 10.25 5.35 4.03
C TYR A 272 10.46 5.09 2.53
N ASP A 273 11.58 4.56 2.18
CA ASP A 273 11.87 3.99 0.87
C ASP A 273 11.56 2.49 0.87
N ILE A 274 11.32 1.94 -0.30
CA ILE A 274 10.94 0.53 -0.48
C ILE A 274 11.99 -0.18 -1.30
N ALA A 275 12.36 -1.37 -0.83
CA ALA A 275 13.08 -2.38 -1.58
C ALA A 275 12.23 -3.66 -1.67
N GLY A 276 12.57 -4.56 -2.57
CA GLY A 276 11.90 -5.85 -2.70
C GLY A 276 10.52 -5.82 -3.40
N GLU A 277 10.18 -4.77 -4.14
CA GLU A 277 8.95 -4.71 -4.95
C GLU A 277 8.98 -5.64 -6.17
N ASN A 278 9.38 -6.88 -6.00
CA ASN A 278 9.31 -7.86 -7.09
C ASN A 278 7.98 -8.61 -6.99
N GLU A 279 7.35 -8.88 -8.14
CA GLU A 279 6.24 -9.84 -8.21
C GLU A 279 6.74 -11.18 -7.66
N VAL A 280 6.25 -11.55 -6.48
CA VAL A 280 6.60 -12.82 -5.87
C VAL A 280 5.58 -13.86 -6.32
N THR A 281 6.03 -14.78 -7.11
CA THR A 281 5.33 -16.05 -7.26
C THR A 281 5.68 -16.92 -6.07
N ALA A 282 4.68 -17.50 -5.40
CA ALA A 282 4.93 -18.47 -4.35
C ALA A 282 5.67 -19.67 -4.96
N GLU A 283 6.98 -19.74 -4.74
CA GLU A 283 7.84 -20.87 -5.17
C GLU A 283 7.98 -21.84 -4.00
N THR A 284 8.09 -23.13 -4.29
CA THR A 284 8.41 -24.11 -3.26
C THR A 284 9.90 -24.01 -2.90
N LYS A 285 10.24 -24.20 -1.64
CA LYS A 285 11.63 -24.15 -1.13
C LYS A 285 12.59 -25.09 -1.90
N GLU A 286 12.09 -26.21 -2.44
CA GLU A 286 12.86 -27.12 -3.28
C GLU A 286 13.28 -26.53 -4.65
N ALA A 287 12.55 -25.52 -5.15
CA ALA A 287 12.91 -24.85 -6.39
C ALA A 287 14.05 -23.85 -6.20
N GLU A 288 14.16 -23.23 -5.02
CA GLU A 288 15.27 -22.33 -4.67
C GLU A 288 16.59 -23.08 -4.49
N GLU A 289 16.59 -24.22 -3.79
CA GLU A 289 17.80 -25.04 -3.62
C GLU A 289 18.38 -25.53 -4.96
N LYS A 290 17.55 -25.75 -5.98
CA LYS A 290 18.01 -26.11 -7.34
C LYS A 290 18.57 -24.94 -8.15
N LYS A 291 18.27 -23.68 -7.79
CA LYS A 291 18.84 -22.50 -8.45
C LYS A 291 20.23 -22.15 -7.92
N ILE A 292 20.52 -22.46 -6.66
CA ILE A 292 21.81 -22.18 -6.01
C ILE A 292 22.91 -23.14 -6.48
N ASP A 293 22.57 -24.37 -6.92
CA ASP A 293 23.49 -25.39 -7.37
C ASP A 293 23.80 -25.37 -8.89
N LYS A 294 23.42 -24.29 -9.61
CA LYS A 294 23.76 -24.07 -11.03
C LYS A 294 24.61 -22.82 -11.23
#